data_8476f5337ec08e2274fd1959bfb4573e
#
_entry.id   8476f5337ec08e2274fd1959bfb4573e
#
_cell.length_a   1.000
_cell.length_b   1.000
_cell.length_c   1.000
_cell.angle_alpha   90.00
_cell.angle_beta   90.00
_cell.angle_gamma   90.00
#
_symmetry.space_group_name_H-M   'P 1'
#
loop_
_entity.id
_entity.type
_entity.pdbx_description
1 polymer ?
#
loop_
_entity_poly.entity_id
_entity_poly.type
_entity_poly.pdbx_seq_one_letter_code
_entity_poly.pdbx_strand_id
1 'polypeptide(L)'
;MESGVKHATVSTASSAEEGKDGTLMVKLSKVEPNREQPRKNFDEDSLQELAESLKQFGMLQPILVQNRGDYYEIIAGERRWRAAKIAGLKEVPVIVRELTDQEIVEISLIENIQREDLNPIEEAQAYKRLLTEFHLKQDEVAERVSKSRTAVTNSMRLLKLCDEVQKMVVDDMSQHRHARAL
;
A
#
# COMPACT_ATOMS: atom_id res chain seq x y z
N MET A 1 28.48 -46.31 -32.88
CA MET A 1 29.14 -45.98 -31.63
C MET A 1 28.54 -44.68 -31.18
N GLU A 2 27.56 -44.81 -30.40
CA GLU A 2 27.25 -44.38 -29.05
C GLU A 2 27.05 -42.87 -28.96
N SER A 3 25.84 -42.38 -28.98
CA SER A 3 24.71 -42.42 -28.01
C SER A 3 25.09 -41.73 -26.72
N GLY A 4 24.69 -40.51 -26.58
CA GLY A 4 24.66 -39.73 -25.36
C GLY A 4 23.39 -38.94 -25.27
N VAL A 5 22.32 -39.60 -24.82
CA VAL A 5 21.04 -38.95 -24.48
C VAL A 5 21.21 -38.21 -23.16
N LYS A 6 21.13 -36.90 -23.18
CA LYS A 6 21.00 -36.10 -21.94
C LYS A 6 19.54 -35.79 -21.69
N HIS A 7 19.02 -36.39 -20.65
CA HIS A 7 17.76 -36.06 -20.06
C HIS A 7 17.72 -34.58 -19.62
N ALA A 8 16.87 -33.80 -20.26
CA ALA A 8 16.48 -32.52 -19.75
C ALA A 8 15.37 -32.72 -18.73
N THR A 9 15.65 -32.44 -17.49
CA THR A 9 14.68 -32.35 -16.41
C THR A 9 13.75 -31.16 -16.68
N VAL A 10 12.51 -31.48 -16.97
CA VAL A 10 11.43 -30.51 -17.11
C VAL A 10 11.10 -29.98 -15.72
N SER A 11 11.50 -28.76 -15.46
CA SER A 11 11.03 -27.99 -14.34
C SER A 11 9.54 -27.67 -14.56
N THR A 12 8.69 -28.20 -13.73
CA THR A 12 7.26 -27.91 -13.69
C THR A 12 7.07 -26.45 -13.27
N ALA A 13 6.97 -25.57 -14.25
CA ALA A 13 6.44 -24.23 -14.05
C ALA A 13 4.94 -24.35 -13.76
N SER A 14 4.56 -24.06 -12.53
CA SER A 14 3.18 -23.87 -12.12
C SER A 14 2.56 -22.82 -13.04
N SER A 15 1.52 -23.21 -13.76
CA SER A 15 0.74 -22.36 -14.65
C SER A 15 0.12 -21.19 -13.89
N ALA A 16 0.71 -20.02 -14.01
CA ALA A 16 0.06 -18.76 -13.67
C ALA A 16 -0.81 -18.38 -14.87
N GLU A 17 -2.13 -18.37 -14.69
CA GLU A 17 -3.05 -17.82 -15.70
C GLU A 17 -2.91 -16.31 -15.69
N GLU A 18 -2.39 -15.74 -16.76
CA GLU A 18 -2.36 -14.30 -17.01
C GLU A 18 -3.78 -13.81 -17.32
N GLY A 19 -4.37 -13.10 -16.35
CA GLY A 19 -5.60 -12.35 -16.58
C GLY A 19 -5.34 -11.08 -17.40
N LYS A 20 -6.40 -10.54 -17.98
CA LYS A 20 -6.36 -9.22 -18.65
C LYS A 20 -5.79 -8.18 -17.69
N ASP A 21 -4.79 -7.41 -18.12
CA ASP A 21 -4.07 -6.35 -17.40
C ASP A 21 -2.87 -6.76 -16.52
N GLY A 22 -2.16 -7.84 -16.84
CA GLY A 22 -0.94 -8.22 -16.10
C GLY A 22 -1.20 -8.71 -14.68
N THR A 23 -2.42 -9.17 -14.39
CA THR A 23 -2.80 -9.76 -13.12
C THR A 23 -2.47 -11.25 -13.12
N LEU A 24 -1.80 -11.71 -12.07
CA LEU A 24 -1.46 -13.12 -11.85
C LEU A 24 -2.24 -13.67 -10.66
N MET A 25 -2.69 -14.93 -10.75
CA MET A 25 -3.22 -15.65 -9.60
C MET A 25 -2.07 -16.36 -8.89
N VAL A 26 -1.87 -16.06 -7.62
CA VAL A 26 -0.82 -16.69 -6.81
C VAL A 26 -1.41 -17.26 -5.51
N LYS A 27 -0.76 -18.29 -5.00
CA LYS A 27 -1.15 -18.86 -3.71
C LYS A 27 -0.98 -17.83 -2.60
N LEU A 28 -2.00 -17.67 -1.77
CA LEU A 28 -1.97 -16.73 -0.65
C LEU A 28 -0.79 -16.98 0.31
N SER A 29 -0.38 -18.25 0.47
CA SER A 29 0.77 -18.64 1.28
C SER A 29 2.12 -18.10 0.80
N LYS A 30 2.20 -17.68 -0.48
CA LYS A 30 3.40 -17.08 -1.07
C LYS A 30 3.42 -15.55 -0.98
N VAL A 31 2.35 -14.94 -0.51
CA VAL A 31 2.24 -13.49 -0.36
C VAL A 31 2.47 -13.12 1.10
N GLU A 32 3.41 -12.25 1.38
CA GLU A 32 3.78 -11.82 2.71
C GLU A 32 3.79 -10.29 2.82
N PRO A 33 3.43 -9.73 3.99
CA PRO A 33 3.56 -8.31 4.22
C PRO A 33 5.04 -7.89 4.28
N ASN A 34 5.28 -6.60 4.12
CA ASN A 34 6.62 -6.05 4.28
C ASN A 34 7.11 -6.29 5.72
N ARG A 35 8.23 -7.00 5.85
CA ARG A 35 8.82 -7.37 7.14
C ARG A 35 9.43 -6.18 7.88
N GLU A 36 9.86 -5.15 7.16
CA GLU A 36 10.52 -3.98 7.74
C GLU A 36 9.53 -2.94 8.30
N GLN A 37 8.33 -2.89 7.77
CA GLN A 37 7.29 -1.93 8.20
C GLN A 37 5.92 -2.60 8.35
N PRO A 38 5.73 -3.49 9.34
CA PRO A 38 4.44 -4.11 9.57
C PRO A 38 3.44 -3.06 10.09
N ARG A 39 2.32 -2.89 9.37
CA ARG A 39 1.20 -2.09 9.84
C ARG A 39 0.56 -2.80 11.04
N LYS A 40 0.54 -2.14 12.20
CA LYS A 40 0.12 -2.78 13.46
C LYS A 40 -1.36 -2.61 13.77
N ASN A 41 -2.01 -1.57 13.25
CA ASN A 41 -3.39 -1.23 13.61
C ASN A 41 -4.33 -1.47 12.44
N PHE A 42 -5.15 -2.51 12.57
CA PHE A 42 -6.28 -2.80 11.69
C PHE A 42 -7.54 -2.88 12.55
N ASP A 43 -8.61 -2.24 12.08
CA ASP A 43 -9.93 -2.41 12.65
C ASP A 43 -10.46 -3.81 12.30
N GLU A 44 -10.65 -4.65 13.32
CA GLU A 44 -11.09 -6.03 13.15
C GLU A 44 -12.49 -6.14 12.54
N ASP A 45 -13.43 -5.28 12.95
CA ASP A 45 -14.80 -5.30 12.43
C ASP A 45 -14.81 -4.99 10.91
N SER A 46 -14.05 -4.00 10.52
CA SER A 46 -13.87 -3.61 9.13
C SER A 46 -13.16 -4.71 8.30
N LEU A 47 -12.22 -5.47 8.89
CA LEU A 47 -11.61 -6.63 8.25
C LEU A 47 -12.60 -7.78 8.07
N GLN A 48 -13.47 -8.04 9.05
CA GLN A 48 -14.51 -9.06 8.96
C GLN A 48 -15.51 -8.75 7.85
N GLU A 49 -15.97 -7.51 7.74
CA GLU A 49 -16.86 -7.08 6.65
C GLU A 49 -16.20 -7.29 5.28
N LEU A 50 -14.92 -6.92 5.16
CA LEU A 50 -14.17 -7.13 3.92
C LEU A 50 -14.00 -8.62 3.63
N ALA A 51 -13.73 -9.46 4.64
CA ALA A 51 -13.62 -10.89 4.49
C ALA A 51 -14.92 -11.54 4.00
N GLU A 52 -16.07 -11.12 4.53
CA GLU A 52 -17.38 -11.57 4.06
C GLU A 52 -17.62 -11.19 2.59
N SER A 53 -17.26 -9.97 2.20
CA SER A 53 -17.33 -9.52 0.82
C SER A 53 -16.43 -10.36 -0.10
N LEU A 54 -15.21 -10.70 0.34
CA LEU A 54 -14.29 -11.54 -0.42
C LEU A 54 -14.79 -12.98 -0.55
N LYS A 55 -15.45 -13.52 0.46
CA LYS A 55 -16.09 -14.84 0.38
C LYS A 55 -17.21 -14.86 -0.67
N GLN A 56 -18.00 -13.80 -0.74
CA GLN A 56 -19.17 -13.72 -1.59
C GLN A 56 -18.81 -13.40 -3.05
N PHE A 57 -17.91 -12.46 -3.28
CA PHE A 57 -17.60 -11.91 -4.61
C PHE A 57 -16.19 -12.21 -5.11
N GLY A 58 -15.34 -12.79 -4.29
CA GLY A 58 -13.91 -12.91 -4.57
C GLY A 58 -13.17 -11.58 -4.45
N MET A 59 -11.88 -11.61 -4.73
CA MET A 59 -11.04 -10.40 -4.72
C MET A 59 -11.05 -9.74 -6.08
N LEU A 60 -11.77 -8.63 -6.22
CA LEU A 60 -11.91 -7.89 -7.48
C LEU A 60 -10.71 -6.97 -7.76
N GLN A 61 -10.10 -6.41 -6.71
CA GLN A 61 -8.91 -5.57 -6.82
C GLN A 61 -7.67 -6.36 -6.48
N PRO A 62 -6.68 -6.45 -7.40
CA PRO A 62 -5.43 -7.16 -7.15
C PRO A 62 -4.62 -6.52 -6.02
N ILE A 63 -3.79 -7.34 -5.38
CA ILE A 63 -2.76 -6.87 -4.43
C ILE A 63 -1.52 -6.51 -5.24
N LEU A 64 -0.94 -5.35 -4.97
CA LEU A 64 0.32 -4.95 -5.58
C LEU A 64 1.47 -5.57 -4.80
N VAL A 65 2.30 -6.35 -5.50
CA VAL A 65 3.39 -7.09 -4.89
C VAL A 65 4.69 -6.92 -5.66
N GLN A 66 5.80 -7.16 -4.98
CA GLN A 66 7.13 -7.29 -5.56
C GLN A 66 7.61 -8.74 -5.44
N ASN A 67 8.24 -9.24 -6.50
CA ASN A 67 8.84 -10.56 -6.48
C ASN A 67 10.16 -10.52 -5.69
N ARG A 68 10.27 -11.37 -4.66
CA ARG A 68 11.48 -11.54 -3.84
C ARG A 68 12.16 -12.90 -4.07
N GLY A 69 11.81 -13.59 -5.14
CA GLY A 69 12.32 -14.92 -5.47
C GLY A 69 11.43 -16.02 -4.93
N ASP A 70 11.51 -16.31 -3.63
CA ASP A 70 10.74 -17.38 -2.97
C ASP A 70 9.31 -16.97 -2.58
N TYR A 71 9.05 -15.67 -2.45
CA TYR A 71 7.78 -15.10 -2.03
C TYR A 71 7.49 -13.77 -2.72
N TYR A 72 6.26 -13.31 -2.59
CA TYR A 72 5.81 -12.01 -3.05
C TYR A 72 5.60 -11.08 -1.85
N GLU A 73 6.31 -9.97 -1.83
CA GLU A 73 6.18 -8.95 -0.79
C GLU A 73 5.11 -7.94 -1.16
N ILE A 74 4.19 -7.67 -0.25
CA ILE A 74 3.11 -6.71 -0.46
C ILE A 74 3.66 -5.29 -0.48
N ILE A 75 3.40 -4.57 -1.58
CA ILE A 75 3.67 -3.13 -1.71
C ILE A 75 2.42 -2.36 -1.25
N ALA A 76 1.24 -2.75 -1.76
CA ALA A 76 -0.04 -2.16 -1.40
C ALA A 76 -1.14 -3.21 -1.38
N GLY A 77 -2.10 -3.09 -0.47
CA GLY A 77 -3.23 -4.01 -0.32
C GLY A 77 -3.11 -4.98 0.85
N GLU A 78 -2.35 -4.68 1.89
CA GLU A 78 -2.20 -5.56 3.08
C GLU A 78 -3.54 -5.85 3.75
N ARG A 79 -4.45 -4.88 3.79
CA ARG A 79 -5.79 -5.07 4.34
C ARG A 79 -6.58 -6.14 3.58
N ARG A 80 -6.54 -6.12 2.26
CA ARG A 80 -7.15 -7.16 1.41
C ARG A 80 -6.51 -8.53 1.62
N TRP A 81 -5.20 -8.58 1.78
CA TRP A 81 -4.49 -9.81 2.09
C TRP A 81 -4.92 -10.41 3.43
N ARG A 82 -5.03 -9.58 4.48
CA ARG A 82 -5.52 -10.03 5.80
C ARG A 82 -6.95 -10.54 5.73
N ALA A 83 -7.82 -9.81 5.05
CA ALA A 83 -9.20 -10.23 4.84
C ALA A 83 -9.30 -11.53 4.02
N ALA A 84 -8.44 -11.71 3.04
CA ALA A 84 -8.36 -12.95 2.27
C ALA A 84 -7.95 -14.16 3.13
N LYS A 85 -7.05 -13.97 4.10
CA LYS A 85 -6.72 -15.02 5.09
C LYS A 85 -7.91 -15.38 5.96
N ILE A 86 -8.65 -14.38 6.45
CA ILE A 86 -9.86 -14.60 7.24
C ILE A 86 -10.93 -15.31 6.41
N ALA A 87 -11.09 -14.91 5.15
CA ALA A 87 -12.04 -15.52 4.22
C ALA A 87 -11.67 -16.95 3.79
N GLY A 88 -10.45 -17.38 4.05
CA GLY A 88 -9.97 -18.72 3.67
C GLY A 88 -9.69 -18.88 2.19
N LEU A 89 -9.39 -17.80 1.47
CA LEU A 89 -9.00 -17.86 0.06
C LEU A 89 -7.66 -18.57 -0.10
N LYS A 90 -7.55 -19.43 -1.08
CA LYS A 90 -6.32 -20.19 -1.38
C LYS A 90 -5.41 -19.42 -2.32
N GLU A 91 -6.00 -18.69 -3.26
CA GLU A 91 -5.32 -17.91 -4.27
C GLU A 91 -5.88 -16.49 -4.33
N VAL A 92 -5.03 -15.55 -4.67
CA VAL A 92 -5.38 -14.13 -4.78
C VAL A 92 -4.79 -13.53 -6.06
N PRO A 93 -5.50 -12.58 -6.68
CA PRO A 93 -4.96 -11.85 -7.82
C PRO A 93 -3.90 -10.85 -7.33
N VAL A 94 -2.76 -10.84 -7.99
CA VAL A 94 -1.68 -9.91 -7.71
C VAL A 94 -1.19 -9.24 -8.99
N ILE A 95 -0.71 -8.02 -8.87
CA ILE A 95 0.07 -7.35 -9.90
C ILE A 95 1.51 -7.31 -9.41
N VAL A 96 2.42 -7.91 -10.18
CA VAL A 96 3.84 -7.91 -9.85
C VAL A 96 4.50 -6.68 -10.46
N ARG A 97 5.16 -5.89 -9.62
CA ARG A 97 5.97 -4.76 -10.05
C ARG A 97 7.37 -4.88 -9.49
N GLU A 98 8.36 -4.58 -10.32
CA GLU A 98 9.73 -4.38 -9.86
C GLU A 98 9.93 -2.90 -9.58
N LEU A 99 9.99 -2.57 -8.28
CA LEU A 99 10.18 -1.21 -7.81
C LEU A 99 11.51 -1.10 -7.09
N THR A 100 12.15 0.06 -7.21
CA THR A 100 13.30 0.40 -6.37
C THR A 100 12.83 0.59 -4.91
N ASP A 101 13.73 0.45 -3.95
CA ASP A 101 13.42 0.67 -2.54
C ASP A 101 12.87 2.10 -2.30
N GLN A 102 13.39 3.08 -3.05
CA GLN A 102 12.89 4.45 -3.04
C GLN A 102 11.43 4.55 -3.50
N GLU A 103 11.07 3.90 -4.59
CA GLU A 103 9.69 3.88 -5.11
C GLU A 103 8.73 3.19 -4.13
N ILE A 104 9.15 2.14 -3.44
CA ILE A 104 8.36 1.46 -2.41
C ILE A 104 8.06 2.41 -1.25
N VAL A 105 9.05 3.14 -0.76
CA VAL A 105 8.86 4.14 0.30
C VAL A 105 7.94 5.27 -0.15
N GLU A 106 8.09 5.73 -1.38
CA GLU A 106 7.22 6.77 -1.98
C GLU A 106 5.76 6.30 -2.01
N ILE A 107 5.48 5.11 -2.52
CA ILE A 107 4.12 4.55 -2.59
C ILE A 107 3.52 4.40 -1.19
N SER A 108 4.30 3.91 -0.23
CA SER A 108 3.87 3.77 1.16
C SER A 108 3.55 5.11 1.82
N LEU A 109 4.33 6.14 1.52
CA LEU A 109 4.11 7.50 2.02
C LEU A 109 2.83 8.11 1.45
N ILE A 110 2.57 7.94 0.16
CA ILE A 110 1.34 8.40 -0.52
C ILE A 110 0.12 7.68 0.06
N GLU A 111 0.18 6.36 0.24
CA GLU A 111 -0.91 5.59 0.87
C GLU A 111 -1.21 6.11 2.28
N ASN A 112 -0.19 6.40 3.07
CA ASN A 112 -0.34 6.94 4.42
C ASN A 112 -0.97 8.34 4.44
N ILE A 113 -0.65 9.21 3.46
CA ILE A 113 -1.26 10.54 3.32
C ILE A 113 -2.77 10.46 3.05
N GLN A 114 -3.22 9.45 2.32
CA GLN A 114 -4.63 9.24 1.97
C GLN A 114 -5.48 8.72 3.14
N ARG A 115 -4.88 8.50 4.32
CA ARG A 115 -5.63 8.09 5.51
C ARG A 115 -6.39 9.27 6.12
N GLU A 116 -7.60 9.01 6.58
CA GLU A 116 -8.50 10.02 7.14
C GLU A 116 -8.06 10.55 8.52
N ASP A 117 -7.16 9.85 9.22
CA ASP A 117 -6.73 10.15 10.58
C ASP A 117 -5.43 10.97 10.70
N LEU A 118 -4.86 11.37 9.56
CA LEU A 118 -3.63 12.16 9.52
C LEU A 118 -3.91 13.60 9.97
N ASN A 119 -3.09 14.14 10.89
CA ASN A 119 -3.21 15.53 11.29
C ASN A 119 -2.59 16.48 10.24
N PRO A 120 -2.97 17.77 10.22
CA PRO A 120 -2.49 18.70 9.20
C PRO A 120 -0.97 18.89 9.16
N ILE A 121 -0.29 18.79 10.29
CA ILE A 121 1.17 18.92 10.37
C ILE A 121 1.86 17.67 9.82
N GLU A 122 1.39 16.49 10.14
CA GLU A 122 1.88 15.23 9.58
C GLU A 122 1.68 15.17 8.06
N GLU A 123 0.53 15.63 7.57
CA GLU A 123 0.24 15.73 6.15
C GLU A 123 1.22 16.70 5.46
N ALA A 124 1.46 17.87 6.04
CA ALA A 124 2.39 18.85 5.51
C ALA A 124 3.84 18.33 5.48
N GLN A 125 4.27 17.62 6.52
CA GLN A 125 5.58 16.98 6.58
C GLN A 125 5.74 15.89 5.51
N ALA A 126 4.69 15.10 5.27
CA ALA A 126 4.69 14.08 4.24
C ALA A 126 4.81 14.71 2.82
N TYR A 127 4.10 15.80 2.53
CA TYR A 127 4.27 16.53 1.27
C TYR A 127 5.68 17.09 1.10
N LYS A 128 6.23 17.68 2.15
CA LYS A 128 7.61 18.17 2.13
C LYS A 128 8.59 17.06 1.83
N ARG A 129 8.41 15.91 2.40
CA ARG A 129 9.24 14.72 2.18
C ARG A 129 9.18 14.24 0.73
N LEU A 130 7.99 14.21 0.12
CA LEU A 130 7.83 13.87 -1.29
C LEU A 130 8.57 14.87 -2.22
N LEU A 131 8.56 16.15 -1.90
CA LEU A 131 9.27 17.17 -2.67
C LEU A 131 10.78 17.11 -2.51
N THR A 132 11.28 16.88 -1.29
CA THR A 132 12.72 16.96 -0.97
C THR A 132 13.46 15.65 -1.16
N GLU A 133 12.94 14.53 -0.67
CA GLU A 133 13.58 13.22 -0.75
C GLU A 133 13.33 12.52 -2.09
N PHE A 134 12.12 12.65 -2.63
CA PHE A 134 11.71 12.00 -3.89
C PHE A 134 11.77 12.91 -5.10
N HIS A 135 12.16 14.16 -4.91
CA HIS A 135 12.32 15.17 -5.97
C HIS A 135 11.10 15.35 -6.87
N LEU A 136 9.90 15.15 -6.32
CA LEU A 136 8.65 15.37 -7.02
C LEU A 136 8.35 16.87 -7.10
N LYS A 137 7.70 17.27 -8.18
CA LYS A 137 7.17 18.63 -8.31
C LYS A 137 5.83 18.74 -7.57
N GLN A 138 5.43 19.96 -7.20
CA GLN A 138 4.16 20.19 -6.50
C GLN A 138 2.95 19.66 -7.27
N ASP A 139 2.95 19.80 -8.59
CA ASP A 139 1.89 19.28 -9.45
C ASP A 139 1.81 17.73 -9.41
N GLU A 140 2.98 17.08 -9.41
CA GLU A 140 3.07 15.62 -9.33
C GLU A 140 2.60 15.10 -7.98
N VAL A 141 2.95 15.78 -6.89
CA VAL A 141 2.46 15.43 -5.55
C VAL A 141 0.94 15.58 -5.49
N ALA A 142 0.41 16.70 -5.97
CA ALA A 142 -1.03 16.98 -5.99
C ALA A 142 -1.81 15.91 -6.75
N GLU A 143 -1.34 15.51 -7.93
CA GLU A 143 -1.93 14.46 -8.74
C GLU A 143 -1.93 13.11 -8.00
N ARG A 144 -0.80 12.70 -7.43
CA ARG A 144 -0.65 11.41 -6.74
C ARG A 144 -1.48 11.28 -5.47
N VAL A 145 -1.68 12.38 -4.75
CA VAL A 145 -2.50 12.40 -3.53
C VAL A 145 -3.95 12.79 -3.78
N SER A 146 -4.34 13.01 -5.04
CA SER A 146 -5.70 13.42 -5.45
C SER A 146 -6.17 14.73 -4.79
N LYS A 147 -5.26 15.68 -4.70
CA LYS A 147 -5.49 17.02 -4.15
C LYS A 147 -5.15 18.10 -5.20
N SER A 148 -5.64 19.30 -5.01
CA SER A 148 -5.20 20.43 -5.83
C SER A 148 -3.79 20.88 -5.44
N ARG A 149 -3.05 21.45 -6.39
CA ARG A 149 -1.74 22.07 -6.11
C ARG A 149 -1.84 23.13 -5.01
N THR A 150 -2.91 23.93 -5.04
CA THR A 150 -3.17 24.95 -4.01
C THR A 150 -3.35 24.33 -2.63
N ALA A 151 -4.06 23.22 -2.52
CA ALA A 151 -4.24 22.50 -1.26
C ALA A 151 -2.90 22.00 -0.70
N VAL A 152 -2.03 21.43 -1.53
CA VAL A 152 -0.69 20.99 -1.14
C VAL A 152 0.17 22.17 -0.68
N THR A 153 0.17 23.28 -1.44
CA THR A 153 0.93 24.49 -1.09
C THR A 153 0.44 25.11 0.22
N ASN A 154 -0.87 25.20 0.42
CA ASN A 154 -1.45 25.74 1.66
C ASN A 154 -1.12 24.83 2.86
N SER A 155 -1.19 23.54 2.71
CA SER A 155 -0.79 22.58 3.75
C SER A 155 0.68 22.80 4.16
N MET A 156 1.58 22.95 3.21
CA MET A 156 3.01 23.15 3.49
C MET A 156 3.32 24.48 4.19
N ARG A 157 2.48 25.49 4.05
CA ARG A 157 2.64 26.76 4.80
C ARG A 157 2.55 26.58 6.30
N LEU A 158 1.85 25.54 6.78
CA LEU A 158 1.76 25.23 8.21
C LEU A 158 3.14 24.92 8.83
N LEU A 159 4.08 24.41 8.04
CA LEU A 159 5.44 24.12 8.50
C LEU A 159 6.30 25.36 8.73
N LYS A 160 5.85 26.54 8.24
CA LYS A 160 6.50 27.84 8.48
C LYS A 160 6.07 28.49 9.80
N LEU A 161 5.05 27.95 10.45
CA LEU A 161 4.60 28.41 11.75
C LEU A 161 5.61 27.96 12.82
N CYS A 162 5.70 28.72 13.92
CA CYS A 162 6.52 28.31 15.05
C CYS A 162 5.95 27.03 15.70
N ASP A 163 6.79 26.30 16.39
CA ASP A 163 6.46 25.00 16.98
C ASP A 163 5.27 25.04 17.92
N GLU A 164 5.12 26.13 18.67
CA GLU A 164 3.99 26.33 19.59
C GLU A 164 2.66 26.40 18.85
N VAL A 165 2.60 27.13 17.72
CA VAL A 165 1.41 27.26 16.89
C VAL A 165 1.12 25.94 16.18
N GLN A 166 2.14 25.21 15.71
CA GLN A 166 1.96 23.89 15.14
C GLN A 166 1.31 22.91 16.15
N LYS A 167 1.75 22.94 17.39
CA LYS A 167 1.14 22.13 18.47
C LYS A 167 -0.31 22.50 18.70
N MET A 168 -0.64 23.79 18.69
CA MET A 168 -2.03 24.25 18.85
C MET A 168 -2.93 23.73 17.73
N VAL A 169 -2.45 23.72 16.49
CA VAL A 169 -3.19 23.16 15.34
C VAL A 169 -3.49 21.67 15.54
N VAL A 170 -2.51 20.90 16.02
CA VAL A 170 -2.68 19.47 16.28
C VAL A 170 -3.67 19.23 17.41
N ASP A 171 -3.58 20.00 18.51
CA ASP A 171 -4.45 19.86 19.68
C ASP A 171 -5.90 20.22 19.37
N ASP A 172 -6.13 21.29 18.60
CA ASP A 172 -7.48 21.71 18.18
C ASP A 172 -8.16 20.62 17.32
N MET A 173 -7.44 20.03 16.39
CA MET A 173 -7.94 18.92 15.59
C MET A 173 -8.26 17.68 16.42
N SER A 174 -7.49 17.42 17.47
CA SER A 174 -7.74 16.31 18.40
C SER A 174 -9.03 16.53 19.19
N GLN A 175 -9.27 17.74 19.68
CA GLN A 175 -10.49 18.11 20.41
C GLN A 175 -11.74 18.02 19.51
N HIS A 176 -11.67 18.47 18.28
CA HIS A 176 -12.78 18.37 17.33
C HIS A 176 -13.14 16.93 16.97
N ARG A 177 -12.18 16.02 16.93
CA ARG A 177 -12.46 14.58 16.74
C ARG A 177 -13.21 13.98 17.93
N HIS A 178 -12.82 14.31 19.14
CA HIS A 178 -13.51 13.84 20.35
C HIS A 178 -14.95 14.37 20.45
N ALA A 179 -15.18 15.61 20.05
CA ALA A 179 -16.51 16.22 20.05
C ALA A 179 -17.47 15.62 19.02
N ARG A 180 -16.96 14.98 17.94
CA ARG A 180 -17.79 14.29 16.95
C ARG A 180 -18.07 12.82 17.30
N ALA A 181 -17.36 12.27 18.27
CA ALA A 181 -17.52 10.88 18.70
C ALA A 181 -18.51 10.73 19.88
N LEU A 182 -19.10 11.84 20.37
CA LEU A 182 -20.19 11.89 21.35
C LEU A 182 -21.51 12.23 20.66
#